data_6e021db5a4294632f36ca5750c545de8
#
_entry.id   6e021db5a4294632f36ca5750c545de8
#
_cell.length_a   1.000
_cell.length_b   1.000
_cell.length_c   1.000
_cell.angle_alpha   90.00
_cell.angle_beta   90.00
_cell.angle_gamma   90.00
#
_symmetry.space_group_name_H-M   'P 1'
#
loop_
_entity.id
_entity.type
_entity.pdbx_description
1 polymer ?
#
loop_
_entity_poly.entity_id
_entity_poly.type
_entity_poly.pdbx_seq_one_letter_code
_entity_poly.pdbx_strand_id
1 'polypeptide(L)'
;MDPRHLEHGHRPGEIAKRLKEGPRVSYLRDWVYGGIDGTVTTFAVVAGVTGASLSTKALLILGVANLLADGFSMAAANFSGTKAEIEEYEHVRNMEERHVEIAPEGEREEVRQIFRAKGFEGEALDSAVEVITKKRERWIETMMTEEHGLPPTIRSPGKAALLTFLAFIAAARSRSCPSYSGFQPPSRPRPS
;
A
#
# COMPACT_ATOMS: atom_id res chain seq x y z
N MET A 1 -5.51 -23.67 -23.49
CA MET A 1 -5.18 -22.25 -23.21
C MET A 1 -3.84 -21.96 -23.87
N ASP A 2 -3.74 -20.95 -24.74
CA ASP A 2 -2.50 -20.66 -25.47
C ASP A 2 -1.48 -19.99 -24.51
N PRO A 3 -0.26 -20.54 -24.36
CA PRO A 3 0.77 -19.97 -23.48
C PRO A 3 1.18 -18.52 -23.81
N ARG A 4 0.79 -18.02 -24.98
CA ARG A 4 1.08 -16.66 -25.44
C ARG A 4 0.21 -15.58 -24.78
N HIS A 5 -0.84 -15.97 -24.05
CA HIS A 5 -1.74 -15.08 -23.32
C HIS A 5 -1.44 -14.99 -21.82
N LEU A 6 -0.29 -15.49 -21.39
CA LEU A 6 0.15 -15.36 -20.00
C LEU A 6 0.80 -13.99 -19.76
N GLU A 7 0.59 -13.43 -18.58
CA GLU A 7 1.03 -12.08 -18.17
C GLU A 7 2.57 -11.94 -18.14
N HIS A 8 3.30 -13.07 -18.18
CA HIS A 8 4.76 -13.10 -18.19
C HIS A 8 5.30 -14.37 -18.84
N GLY A 9 6.52 -14.28 -19.36
CA GLY A 9 7.19 -15.41 -19.99
C GLY A 9 7.68 -16.47 -18.98
N HIS A 10 7.66 -17.73 -19.41
CA HIS A 10 8.05 -18.91 -18.60
C HIS A 10 9.36 -19.54 -19.08
N ARG A 11 10.14 -18.84 -19.92
CA ARG A 11 11.48 -19.31 -20.31
C ARG A 11 12.44 -19.24 -19.11
N PRO A 12 13.37 -20.17 -18.95
CA PRO A 12 14.28 -20.19 -17.79
C PRO A 12 14.98 -18.86 -17.51
N GLY A 13 15.45 -18.16 -18.55
CA GLY A 13 16.10 -16.85 -18.41
C GLY A 13 15.16 -15.74 -17.96
N GLU A 14 13.90 -15.74 -18.41
CA GLU A 14 12.87 -14.77 -17.99
C GLU A 14 12.45 -15.00 -16.53
N ILE A 15 12.31 -16.27 -16.15
CA ILE A 15 12.03 -16.66 -14.76
C ILE A 15 13.17 -16.21 -13.85
N ALA A 16 14.43 -16.52 -14.21
CA ALA A 16 15.60 -16.14 -13.42
C ALA A 16 15.71 -14.61 -13.26
N LYS A 17 15.45 -13.86 -14.33
CA LYS A 17 15.44 -12.38 -14.30
C LYS A 17 14.36 -11.86 -13.35
N ARG A 18 13.11 -12.35 -13.47
CA ARG A 18 11.99 -11.93 -12.64
C ARG A 18 12.23 -12.22 -11.16
N LEU A 19 12.74 -13.41 -10.83
CA LEU A 19 13.07 -13.78 -9.45
C LEU A 19 14.19 -12.91 -8.88
N LYS A 20 15.16 -12.52 -9.70
CA LYS A 20 16.23 -11.61 -9.29
C LYS A 20 15.74 -10.18 -9.07
N GLU A 21 14.79 -9.71 -9.87
CA GLU A 21 14.18 -8.37 -9.72
C GLU A 21 13.27 -8.27 -8.49
N GLY A 22 12.79 -9.41 -8.00
CA GLY A 22 11.89 -9.47 -6.85
C GLY A 22 10.47 -8.91 -7.13
N PRO A 23 9.62 -8.84 -6.12
CA PRO A 23 8.27 -8.32 -6.24
C PRO A 23 8.28 -6.82 -6.50
N ARG A 24 7.45 -6.38 -7.47
CA ARG A 24 7.30 -4.95 -7.77
C ARG A 24 6.46 -4.28 -6.70
N VAL A 25 6.96 -3.15 -6.21
CA VAL A 25 6.21 -2.31 -5.26
C VAL A 25 5.04 -1.65 -5.98
N SER A 26 3.83 -1.90 -5.48
CA SER A 26 2.62 -1.25 -6.00
C SER A 26 2.19 -0.12 -5.07
N TYR A 27 1.93 1.03 -5.67
CA TYR A 27 1.35 2.21 -5.01
C TYR A 27 -0.13 2.41 -5.39
N LEU A 28 -0.77 1.39 -5.99
CA LEU A 28 -2.17 1.48 -6.40
C LEU A 28 -3.10 1.76 -5.21
N ARG A 29 -2.82 1.14 -4.07
CA ARG A 29 -3.57 1.36 -2.83
C ARG A 29 -3.55 2.84 -2.42
N ASP A 30 -2.39 3.47 -2.49
CA ASP A 30 -2.18 4.87 -2.11
C ASP A 30 -2.96 5.80 -3.03
N TRP A 31 -2.94 5.50 -4.33
CA TRP A 31 -3.71 6.23 -5.33
C TRP A 31 -5.22 6.09 -5.12
N VAL A 32 -5.71 4.88 -4.87
CA VAL A 32 -7.14 4.62 -4.66
C VAL A 32 -7.65 5.31 -3.40
N TYR A 33 -6.92 5.22 -2.28
CA TYR A 33 -7.34 5.84 -1.03
C TYR A 33 -7.37 7.37 -1.12
N GLY A 34 -6.32 7.99 -1.67
CA GLY A 34 -6.32 9.43 -1.91
C GLY A 34 -7.43 9.88 -2.85
N GLY A 35 -7.70 9.10 -3.90
CA GLY A 35 -8.76 9.39 -4.87
C GLY A 35 -10.18 9.29 -4.29
N ILE A 36 -10.44 8.26 -3.49
CA ILE A 36 -11.75 8.10 -2.83
C ILE A 36 -11.99 9.26 -1.87
N ASP A 37 -11.03 9.53 -0.99
CA ASP A 37 -11.19 10.58 0.02
C ASP A 37 -11.33 11.96 -0.62
N GLY A 38 -10.50 12.31 -1.60
CA GLY A 38 -10.61 13.56 -2.35
C GLY A 38 -11.95 13.73 -3.08
N THR A 39 -12.56 12.63 -3.51
CA THR A 39 -13.90 12.66 -4.12
C THR A 39 -14.98 12.94 -3.08
N VAL A 40 -14.96 12.23 -1.96
CA VAL A 40 -15.99 12.29 -0.91
C VAL A 40 -15.95 13.64 -0.20
N THR A 41 -14.77 14.11 0.19
CA THR A 41 -14.59 15.38 0.88
C THR A 41 -14.95 16.57 0.00
N THR A 42 -14.56 16.56 -1.26
CA THR A 42 -14.96 17.61 -2.22
C THR A 42 -16.48 17.63 -2.40
N PHE A 43 -17.11 16.47 -2.53
CA PHE A 43 -18.58 16.39 -2.61
C PHE A 43 -19.24 16.96 -1.36
N ALA A 44 -18.73 16.64 -0.17
CA ALA A 44 -19.26 17.15 1.10
C ALA A 44 -19.18 18.67 1.21
N VAL A 45 -18.04 19.26 0.81
CA VAL A 45 -17.87 20.72 0.78
C VAL A 45 -18.85 21.38 -0.18
N VAL A 46 -18.98 20.86 -1.41
CA VAL A 46 -19.90 21.41 -2.42
C VAL A 46 -21.35 21.29 -1.94
N ALA A 47 -21.76 20.13 -1.44
CA ALA A 47 -23.11 19.91 -0.93
C ALA A 47 -23.43 20.80 0.27
N GLY A 48 -22.50 20.94 1.23
CA GLY A 48 -22.66 21.79 2.40
C GLY A 48 -22.79 23.27 2.05
N VAL A 49 -21.93 23.79 1.18
CA VAL A 49 -21.98 25.20 0.74
C VAL A 49 -23.28 25.49 -0.03
N THR A 50 -23.69 24.56 -0.91
CA THR A 50 -24.93 24.70 -1.69
C THR A 50 -26.14 24.61 -0.79
N GLY A 51 -26.19 23.62 0.11
CA GLY A 51 -27.30 23.45 1.05
C GLY A 51 -27.49 24.63 2.01
N ALA A 52 -26.38 25.26 2.43
CA ALA A 52 -26.40 26.46 3.26
C ALA A 52 -26.58 27.77 2.46
N SER A 53 -26.78 27.70 1.15
CA SER A 53 -26.91 28.85 0.25
C SER A 53 -25.77 29.88 0.37
N LEU A 54 -24.55 29.39 0.63
CA LEU A 54 -23.37 30.24 0.72
C LEU A 54 -22.90 30.71 -0.66
N SER A 55 -22.10 31.77 -0.66
CA SER A 55 -21.58 32.36 -1.91
C SER A 55 -20.55 31.46 -2.59
N THR A 56 -20.39 31.61 -3.92
CA THR A 56 -19.32 30.95 -4.71
C THR A 56 -17.94 31.27 -4.15
N LYS A 57 -17.75 32.48 -3.59
CA LYS A 57 -16.49 32.83 -2.93
C LYS A 57 -16.23 31.96 -1.70
N ALA A 58 -17.24 31.69 -0.90
CA ALA A 58 -17.11 30.77 0.24
C ALA A 58 -16.79 29.36 -0.21
N LEU A 59 -17.41 28.87 -1.29
CA LEU A 59 -17.10 27.56 -1.89
C LEU A 59 -15.63 27.45 -2.31
N LEU A 60 -15.10 28.45 -2.98
CA LEU A 60 -13.69 28.44 -3.42
C LEU A 60 -12.74 28.47 -2.23
N ILE A 61 -12.98 29.30 -1.22
CA ILE A 61 -12.12 29.38 -0.04
C ILE A 61 -12.14 28.07 0.74
N LEU A 62 -13.32 27.56 1.05
CA LEU A 62 -13.47 26.28 1.78
C LEU A 62 -12.92 25.10 0.97
N GLY A 63 -13.16 25.08 -0.34
CA GLY A 63 -12.64 24.05 -1.22
C GLY A 63 -11.13 24.01 -1.25
N VAL A 64 -10.46 25.16 -1.40
CA VAL A 64 -8.98 25.21 -1.39
C VAL A 64 -8.44 24.87 0.00
N ALA A 65 -9.04 25.40 1.07
CA ALA A 65 -8.63 25.09 2.43
C ALA A 65 -8.73 23.57 2.73
N ASN A 66 -9.83 22.95 2.33
CA ASN A 66 -10.04 21.51 2.47
C ASN A 66 -9.02 20.71 1.66
N LEU A 67 -8.78 21.09 0.39
CA LEU A 67 -7.79 20.40 -0.44
C LEU A 67 -6.39 20.39 0.18
N LEU A 68 -5.97 21.51 0.77
CA LEU A 68 -4.67 21.60 1.41
C LEU A 68 -4.64 20.84 2.75
N ALA A 69 -5.66 21.01 3.59
CA ALA A 69 -5.69 20.40 4.92
C ALA A 69 -5.83 18.87 4.84
N ASP A 70 -6.86 18.38 4.15
CA ASP A 70 -7.14 16.93 4.07
C ASP A 70 -6.13 16.20 3.19
N GLY A 71 -5.75 16.79 2.06
CA GLY A 71 -4.73 16.21 1.19
C GLY A 71 -3.39 16.05 1.91
N PHE A 72 -2.98 17.05 2.70
CA PHE A 72 -1.77 16.98 3.52
C PHE A 72 -1.93 15.96 4.66
N SER A 73 -3.06 15.94 5.34
CA SER A 73 -3.35 14.99 6.42
C SER A 73 -3.26 13.55 5.93
N MET A 74 -3.89 13.24 4.79
CA MET A 74 -3.82 11.92 4.15
C MET A 74 -2.38 11.53 3.77
N ALA A 75 -1.63 12.47 3.19
CA ALA A 75 -0.23 12.23 2.82
C ALA A 75 0.64 11.96 4.07
N ALA A 76 0.46 12.75 5.13
CA ALA A 76 1.20 12.58 6.39
C ALA A 76 0.85 11.25 7.07
N ALA A 77 -0.43 10.87 7.09
CA ALA A 77 -0.89 9.59 7.64
C ALA A 77 -0.28 8.40 6.87
N ASN A 78 -0.28 8.46 5.53
CA ASN A 78 0.31 7.40 4.70
C ASN A 78 1.84 7.34 4.82
N PHE A 79 2.51 8.49 4.95
CA PHE A 79 3.94 8.54 5.26
C PHE A 79 4.25 7.84 6.57
N SER A 80 3.53 8.21 7.64
CA SER A 80 3.73 7.65 8.97
C SER A 80 3.42 6.16 9.04
N GLY A 81 2.33 5.72 8.39
CA GLY A 81 1.97 4.30 8.31
C GLY A 81 3.02 3.47 7.57
N THR A 82 3.48 3.95 6.41
CA THR A 82 4.54 3.24 5.64
C THR A 82 5.87 3.24 6.41
N LYS A 83 6.17 4.30 7.15
CA LYS A 83 7.38 4.34 7.98
C LYS A 83 7.28 3.35 9.15
N ALA A 84 6.12 3.26 9.80
CA ALA A 84 5.88 2.30 10.86
C ALA A 84 6.02 0.83 10.37
N GLU A 85 5.52 0.50 9.17
CA GLU A 85 5.71 -0.82 8.54
C GLU A 85 7.21 -1.16 8.37
N ILE A 86 8.03 -0.18 8.01
CA ILE A 86 9.50 -0.37 7.87
C ILE A 86 10.15 -0.56 9.23
N GLU A 87 9.80 0.27 10.22
CA GLU A 87 10.34 0.19 11.57
C GLU A 87 9.99 -1.15 12.25
N GLU A 88 8.76 -1.65 12.02
CA GLU A 88 8.34 -2.98 12.48
C GLU A 88 9.18 -4.08 11.83
N TYR A 89 9.37 -4.04 10.51
CA TYR A 89 10.23 -5.00 9.82
C TYR A 89 11.65 -5.00 10.38
N GLU A 90 12.26 -3.83 10.56
CA GLU A 90 13.61 -3.70 11.11
C GLU A 90 13.69 -4.20 12.57
N HIS A 91 12.64 -3.92 13.37
CA HIS A 91 12.57 -4.38 14.75
C HIS A 91 12.54 -5.91 14.84
N VAL A 92 11.65 -6.56 14.07
CA VAL A 92 11.53 -8.01 14.04
C VAL A 92 12.82 -8.64 13.48
N ARG A 93 13.40 -8.09 12.42
CA ARG A 93 14.66 -8.55 11.87
C ARG A 93 15.80 -8.53 12.92
N ASN A 94 15.93 -7.43 13.67
CA ASN A 94 16.92 -7.30 14.73
C ASN A 94 16.65 -8.30 15.88
N MET A 95 15.41 -8.65 16.12
CA MET A 95 15.04 -9.70 17.08
C MET A 95 15.53 -11.06 16.60
N GLU A 96 15.22 -11.44 15.37
CA GLU A 96 15.67 -12.68 14.74
C GLU A 96 17.20 -12.81 14.69
N GLU A 97 17.89 -11.70 14.40
CA GLU A 97 19.34 -11.68 14.42
C GLU A 97 19.92 -12.04 15.79
N ARG A 98 19.27 -11.59 16.88
CA ARG A 98 19.65 -11.95 18.24
C ARG A 98 19.29 -13.39 18.60
N HIS A 99 18.12 -13.87 18.15
CA HIS A 99 17.67 -15.24 18.42
C HIS A 99 18.61 -16.26 17.77
N VAL A 100 18.93 -16.08 16.50
CA VAL A 100 19.90 -16.93 15.78
C VAL A 100 21.27 -16.94 16.48
N GLU A 101 21.67 -15.84 17.14
CA GLU A 101 22.95 -15.73 17.85
C GLU A 101 22.92 -16.37 19.24
N ILE A 102 21.81 -16.20 19.98
CA ILE A 102 21.68 -16.63 21.39
C ILE A 102 21.15 -18.07 21.50
N ALA A 103 20.22 -18.46 20.63
CA ALA A 103 19.54 -19.75 20.71
C ALA A 103 19.50 -20.49 19.34
N PRO A 104 20.64 -20.71 18.67
CA PRO A 104 20.70 -21.21 17.31
C PRO A 104 20.02 -22.58 17.11
N GLU A 105 20.00 -23.43 18.14
CA GLU A 105 19.35 -24.73 18.04
C GLU A 105 17.81 -24.63 18.09
N GLY A 106 17.26 -23.67 18.84
CA GLY A 106 15.85 -23.36 18.85
C GLY A 106 15.38 -22.86 17.48
N GLU A 107 16.07 -21.85 16.97
CA GLU A 107 15.82 -21.26 15.68
C GLU A 107 15.94 -22.29 14.51
N ARG A 108 16.87 -23.23 14.63
CA ARG A 108 17.01 -24.32 13.67
C ARG A 108 15.81 -25.29 13.71
N GLU A 109 15.29 -25.53 14.91
CA GLU A 109 14.08 -26.37 15.05
C GLU A 109 12.84 -25.64 14.49
N GLU A 110 12.75 -24.33 14.61
CA GLU A 110 11.67 -23.55 13.99
C GLU A 110 11.71 -23.67 12.47
N VAL A 111 12.87 -23.48 11.84
CA VAL A 111 13.05 -23.76 10.40
C VAL A 111 12.62 -25.19 10.04
N ARG A 112 12.98 -26.18 10.88
CA ARG A 112 12.57 -27.58 10.70
C ARG A 112 11.05 -27.73 10.70
N GLN A 113 10.36 -27.09 11.62
CA GLN A 113 8.92 -27.12 11.72
C GLN A 113 8.22 -26.43 10.55
N ILE A 114 8.73 -25.29 10.11
CA ILE A 114 8.26 -24.59 8.92
C ILE A 114 8.34 -25.48 7.68
N PHE A 115 9.48 -26.13 7.45
CA PHE A 115 9.66 -27.00 6.27
C PHE A 115 8.87 -28.30 6.38
N ARG A 116 8.70 -28.85 7.60
CA ARG A 116 7.80 -29.99 7.84
C ARG A 116 6.36 -29.64 7.50
N ALA A 117 5.88 -28.45 7.86
CA ALA A 117 4.54 -27.98 7.51
C ALA A 117 4.35 -27.81 6.00
N LYS A 118 5.44 -27.59 5.25
CA LYS A 118 5.46 -27.56 3.78
C LYS A 118 5.52 -28.96 3.14
N GLY A 119 5.55 -30.03 3.93
CA GLY A 119 5.54 -31.41 3.46
C GLY A 119 6.93 -32.03 3.24
N PHE A 120 8.00 -31.41 3.76
CA PHE A 120 9.33 -32.04 3.78
C PHE A 120 9.42 -33.07 4.90
N GLU A 121 10.01 -34.25 4.63
CA GLU A 121 10.20 -35.33 5.60
C GLU A 121 11.58 -35.99 5.44
N GLY A 122 12.04 -36.68 6.51
CA GLY A 122 13.26 -37.48 6.50
C GLY A 122 14.49 -36.68 6.05
N GLU A 123 15.33 -37.32 5.22
CA GLU A 123 16.60 -36.76 4.75
C GLU A 123 16.41 -35.47 3.93
N ALA A 124 15.29 -35.33 3.21
CA ALA A 124 14.98 -34.10 2.46
C ALA A 124 14.74 -32.92 3.39
N LEU A 125 14.07 -33.14 4.54
CA LEU A 125 13.88 -32.12 5.57
C LEU A 125 15.22 -31.70 6.19
N ASP A 126 16.05 -32.66 6.56
CA ASP A 126 17.36 -32.38 7.16
C ASP A 126 18.25 -31.56 6.21
N SER A 127 18.28 -31.95 4.95
CA SER A 127 19.02 -31.23 3.91
C SER A 127 18.51 -29.82 3.70
N ALA A 128 17.19 -29.61 3.69
CA ALA A 128 16.59 -28.28 3.56
C ALA A 128 16.98 -27.38 4.72
N VAL A 129 16.86 -27.86 5.95
CA VAL A 129 17.26 -27.14 7.18
C VAL A 129 18.72 -26.75 7.12
N GLU A 130 19.62 -27.70 6.79
CA GLU A 130 21.06 -27.42 6.68
C GLU A 130 21.36 -26.34 5.64
N VAL A 131 20.78 -26.41 4.46
CA VAL A 131 20.95 -25.43 3.38
C VAL A 131 20.50 -24.03 3.81
N ILE A 132 19.35 -23.93 4.47
CA ILE A 132 18.79 -22.65 4.93
C ILE A 132 19.67 -22.05 6.03
N THR A 133 19.96 -22.82 7.07
CA THR A 133 20.69 -22.33 8.26
C THR A 133 22.20 -22.14 8.06
N LYS A 134 22.76 -22.63 6.96
CA LYS A 134 24.17 -22.47 6.61
C LYS A 134 24.60 -21.02 6.39
N LYS A 135 23.68 -20.15 5.93
CA LYS A 135 23.93 -18.73 5.73
C LYS A 135 22.99 -17.92 6.62
N ARG A 136 23.56 -17.13 7.53
CA ARG A 136 22.79 -16.31 8.48
C ARG A 136 21.74 -15.44 7.80
N GLU A 137 22.08 -14.77 6.71
CA GLU A 137 21.15 -13.93 5.96
C GLU A 137 19.92 -14.70 5.46
N ARG A 138 20.15 -15.87 4.83
CA ARG A 138 19.06 -16.71 4.33
C ARG A 138 18.19 -17.26 5.46
N TRP A 139 18.82 -17.58 6.58
CA TRP A 139 18.11 -18.05 7.77
C TRP A 139 17.14 -16.98 8.26
N ILE A 140 17.64 -15.78 8.52
CA ILE A 140 16.84 -14.64 8.96
C ILE A 140 15.74 -14.29 7.94
N GLU A 141 16.06 -14.23 6.64
CA GLU A 141 15.04 -13.99 5.61
C GLU A 141 13.94 -15.05 5.59
N THR A 142 14.29 -16.32 5.87
CA THR A 142 13.33 -17.40 5.96
C THR A 142 12.42 -17.21 7.17
N MET A 143 12.95 -16.90 8.34
CA MET A 143 12.17 -16.62 9.55
C MET A 143 11.26 -15.40 9.34
N MET A 144 11.79 -14.29 8.84
CA MET A 144 11.03 -13.08 8.54
C MET A 144 9.80 -13.37 7.65
N THR A 145 10.00 -14.21 6.61
CA THR A 145 8.94 -14.46 5.63
C THR A 145 7.96 -15.54 6.06
N GLU A 146 8.47 -16.64 6.62
CA GLU A 146 7.69 -17.85 6.86
C GLU A 146 7.05 -17.89 8.24
N GLU A 147 7.70 -17.34 9.24
CA GLU A 147 7.18 -17.27 10.61
C GLU A 147 6.39 -15.98 10.84
N HIS A 148 7.01 -14.84 10.54
CA HIS A 148 6.40 -13.53 10.82
C HIS A 148 5.52 -13.01 9.69
N GLY A 149 5.57 -13.60 8.49
CA GLY A 149 4.80 -13.13 7.34
C GLY A 149 5.23 -11.76 6.82
N LEU A 150 6.45 -11.34 7.14
CA LEU A 150 7.05 -10.05 6.80
C LEU A 150 8.05 -10.19 5.64
N PRO A 151 7.60 -10.21 4.38
CA PRO A 151 8.52 -10.21 3.24
C PRO A 151 9.27 -8.87 3.17
N PRO A 152 10.48 -8.83 2.60
CA PRO A 152 11.25 -7.60 2.43
C PRO A 152 10.47 -6.62 1.55
N THR A 153 9.78 -5.68 2.16
CA THR A 153 8.95 -4.69 1.49
C THR A 153 9.72 -3.39 1.38
N ILE A 154 10.09 -2.99 0.17
CA ILE A 154 10.80 -1.73 -0.06
C ILE A 154 9.79 -0.69 -0.56
N ARG A 155 8.81 -0.34 0.27
CA ARG A 155 7.94 0.82 0.02
C ARG A 155 8.66 2.09 0.48
N SER A 156 8.61 3.13 -0.34
CA SER A 156 9.13 4.44 0.06
C SER A 156 8.03 5.28 0.70
N PRO A 157 8.16 5.70 1.97
CA PRO A 157 7.16 6.53 2.64
C PRO A 157 6.89 7.84 1.89
N GLY A 158 7.94 8.50 1.39
CA GLY A 158 7.80 9.74 0.63
C GLY A 158 7.05 9.55 -0.70
N LYS A 159 7.28 8.43 -1.41
CA LYS A 159 6.53 8.13 -2.65
C LYS A 159 5.07 7.80 -2.36
N ALA A 160 4.80 7.03 -1.31
CA ALA A 160 3.45 6.70 -0.88
C ALA A 160 2.66 7.97 -0.54
N ALA A 161 3.22 8.84 0.29
CA ALA A 161 2.64 10.12 0.66
C ALA A 161 2.36 11.03 -0.55
N LEU A 162 3.35 11.18 -1.43
CA LEU A 162 3.21 12.04 -2.61
C LEU A 162 2.11 11.53 -3.55
N LEU A 163 2.05 10.23 -3.80
CA LEU A 163 1.03 9.64 -4.67
C LEU A 163 -0.37 9.75 -4.07
N THR A 164 -0.52 9.59 -2.76
CA THR A 164 -1.78 9.83 -2.06
C THR A 164 -2.24 11.26 -2.21
N PHE A 165 -1.35 12.23 -1.98
CA PHE A 165 -1.64 13.65 -2.14
C PHE A 165 -2.05 14.00 -3.58
N LEU A 166 -1.29 13.53 -4.57
CA LEU A 166 -1.60 13.78 -5.98
C LEU A 166 -2.92 13.16 -6.41
N ALA A 167 -3.22 11.95 -5.93
CA ALA A 167 -4.49 11.27 -6.20
C ALA A 167 -5.67 12.04 -5.59
N PHE A 168 -5.52 12.54 -4.37
CA PHE A 168 -6.52 13.37 -3.68
C PHE A 168 -6.83 14.62 -4.50
N ILE A 169 -5.82 15.38 -4.89
CA ILE A 169 -6.00 16.61 -5.69
C ILE A 169 -6.60 16.30 -7.07
N ALA A 170 -6.15 15.25 -7.74
CA ALA A 170 -6.65 14.88 -9.06
C ALA A 170 -8.14 14.51 -9.00
N ALA A 171 -8.55 13.75 -8.00
CA ALA A 171 -9.95 13.35 -7.80
C ALA A 171 -10.85 14.54 -7.46
N ALA A 172 -10.38 15.44 -6.60
CA ALA A 172 -11.09 16.67 -6.24
C ALA A 172 -11.29 17.58 -7.47
N ARG A 173 -10.29 17.73 -8.33
CA ARG A 173 -10.38 18.55 -9.56
C ARG A 173 -11.34 17.95 -10.60
N SER A 174 -11.37 16.63 -10.75
CA SER A 174 -12.23 15.98 -11.76
C SER A 174 -13.71 16.22 -11.51
N ARG A 175 -14.11 16.49 -10.27
CA ARG A 175 -15.49 16.76 -9.86
C ARG A 175 -15.84 18.24 -9.76
N SER A 176 -14.84 19.13 -9.81
CA SER A 176 -15.08 20.59 -9.79
C SER A 176 -15.50 21.14 -11.14
N CYS A 177 -15.65 20.30 -12.18
CA CYS A 177 -16.20 20.66 -13.46
C CYS A 177 -17.58 20.00 -13.68
N PRO A 178 -18.64 20.44 -13.01
CA PRO A 178 -19.98 20.07 -13.45
C PRO A 178 -20.26 20.86 -14.72
N SER A 179 -20.63 20.16 -15.78
CA SER A 179 -21.35 20.78 -16.92
C SER A 179 -22.66 21.34 -16.39
N TYR A 180 -22.63 22.54 -15.91
CA TYR A 180 -23.80 23.30 -15.44
C TYR A 180 -24.64 23.76 -16.65
N SER A 181 -24.94 22.89 -17.61
CA SER A 181 -25.78 23.20 -18.77
C SER A 181 -27.23 22.72 -18.61
N GLY A 182 -27.73 22.53 -17.39
CA GLY A 182 -29.08 21.97 -17.23
C GLY A 182 -29.90 22.35 -16.02
N PHE A 183 -29.39 23.15 -15.09
CA PHE A 183 -30.20 23.57 -13.95
C PHE A 183 -30.93 24.90 -14.25
N GLN A 184 -32.14 24.82 -14.82
CA GLN A 184 -33.10 25.92 -14.81
C GLN A 184 -33.82 25.92 -13.47
N PRO A 185 -33.67 26.99 -12.62
CA PRO A 185 -34.45 27.09 -11.42
C PRO A 185 -35.94 27.17 -11.75
N PRO A 186 -36.82 26.54 -10.95
CA PRO A 186 -38.23 26.62 -11.15
C PRO A 186 -38.70 28.10 -11.10
N SER A 187 -39.46 28.51 -12.13
CA SER A 187 -40.04 29.85 -12.23
C SER A 187 -40.94 30.13 -11.02
N ARG A 188 -40.64 31.20 -10.27
CA ARG A 188 -41.50 31.65 -9.16
C ARG A 188 -42.91 31.96 -9.72
N PRO A 189 -43.96 31.47 -9.06
CA PRO A 189 -45.32 31.88 -9.42
C PRO A 189 -45.49 33.39 -9.16
N ARG A 190 -46.07 34.12 -10.10
CA ARG A 190 -46.41 35.54 -9.94
C ARG A 190 -47.50 35.66 -8.90
N PRO A 191 -47.40 36.62 -7.96
CA PRO A 191 -48.48 36.94 -7.04
C PRO A 191 -49.67 37.53 -7.85
N SER A 192 -50.84 37.02 -7.62
CA SER A 192 -52.14 37.51 -8.08
C SER A 192 -52.60 38.76 -7.38
#